data_9fe3a76b1fa9822ed443d9465d8ec2d6
#
_entry.id   9fe3a76b1fa9822ed443d9465d8ec2d6
#
_cell.length_a   1.000
_cell.length_b   1.000
_cell.length_c   1.000
_cell.angle_alpha   90.00
_cell.angle_beta   90.00
_cell.angle_gamma   90.00
#
_symmetry.space_group_name_H-M   'P 1'
#
loop_
_entity.id
_entity.type
_entity.pdbx_description
1 polymer ?
#
loop_
_entity_poly.entity_id
_entity_poly.type
_entity_poly.pdbx_seq_one_letter_code
_entity_poly.pdbx_strand_id
1 'polypeptide(L)'
;MQKSVRERINGIKMIREIELNNKTIQYELQYKKVKNINLRIKPDGSINVSANRSVPQNVIDEFIISKADFIIRAVEKYKNMPAKEQIKYFTEDEVKEQILYLCKKIYPYFEERGITYPAIKFIKMISRWGSCHTQKGILTFNANLMYAPIECIEYVVYHEFTHFLQPNHSNKFYDELAKVYPNWKKCRKKLKEIQIR
;
A
#
# COMPACT_ATOMS: atom_id res chain seq x y z
N MET A 1 -28.68 25.02 9.45
CA MET A 1 -28.64 24.21 8.21
C MET A 1 -27.99 22.88 8.54
N GLN A 2 -28.76 21.77 8.42
CA GLN A 2 -28.35 20.43 8.82
C GLN A 2 -27.35 19.86 7.82
N LYS A 3 -26.15 19.48 8.30
CA LYS A 3 -25.13 18.75 7.53
C LYS A 3 -25.55 17.28 7.43
N SER A 4 -25.74 16.79 6.20
CA SER A 4 -26.08 15.40 5.91
C SER A 4 -24.90 14.48 6.24
N VAL A 5 -25.05 13.65 7.26
CA VAL A 5 -24.10 12.59 7.63
C VAL A 5 -24.59 11.28 7.01
N ARG A 6 -23.85 10.71 6.04
CA ARG A 6 -24.05 9.33 5.59
C ARG A 6 -23.10 8.41 6.33
N GLU A 7 -23.64 7.66 7.28
CA GLU A 7 -22.91 6.61 8.00
C GLU A 7 -22.90 5.29 7.19
N ARG A 8 -21.72 4.75 6.93
CA ARG A 8 -21.54 3.34 6.56
C ARG A 8 -20.67 2.66 7.60
N ILE A 9 -21.25 1.65 8.26
CA ILE A 9 -20.67 0.91 9.38
C ILE A 9 -19.72 -0.14 8.83
N ASN A 10 -18.42 0.17 8.83
CA ASN A 10 -17.28 -0.75 8.99
C ASN A 10 -16.05 0.10 9.35
N GLY A 11 -15.78 0.25 10.67
CA GLY A 11 -14.83 1.21 11.21
C GLY A 11 -15.24 2.62 10.77
N ILE A 12 -16.02 3.32 11.58
CA ILE A 12 -16.76 4.56 11.21
C ILE A 12 -15.87 5.50 10.39
N LYS A 13 -16.09 5.51 9.08
CA LYS A 13 -15.53 6.46 8.13
C LYS A 13 -16.58 7.53 7.91
N MET A 14 -16.26 8.75 8.26
CA MET A 14 -17.14 9.90 8.09
C MET A 14 -16.58 10.81 7.01
N ILE A 15 -17.39 11.14 6.01
CA ILE A 15 -17.04 12.17 5.04
C ILE A 15 -17.42 13.52 5.67
N ARG A 16 -16.46 14.43 5.72
CA ARG A 16 -16.62 15.79 6.25
C ARG A 16 -16.14 16.82 5.23
N GLU A 17 -16.63 18.03 5.40
CA GLU A 17 -16.26 19.18 4.59
C GLU A 17 -15.64 20.23 5.49
N ILE A 18 -14.63 20.92 4.95
CA ILE A 18 -13.95 22.03 5.59
C ILE A 18 -13.61 23.10 4.54
N GLU A 19 -13.71 24.36 4.92
CA GLU A 19 -13.29 25.47 4.07
C GLU A 19 -11.79 25.75 4.27
N LEU A 20 -11.02 25.68 3.18
CA LEU A 20 -9.59 26.01 3.16
C LEU A 20 -9.33 27.03 2.04
N ASN A 21 -8.87 28.23 2.37
CA ASN A 21 -8.56 29.29 1.42
C ASN A 21 -9.69 29.51 0.37
N ASN A 22 -10.93 29.69 0.84
CA ASN A 22 -12.13 29.85 0.03
C ASN A 22 -12.48 28.68 -0.90
N LYS A 23 -11.95 27.47 -0.63
CA LYS A 23 -12.30 26.24 -1.31
C LYS A 23 -12.89 25.25 -0.32
N THR A 24 -14.08 24.71 -0.62
CA THR A 24 -14.65 23.61 0.15
C THR A 24 -13.93 22.32 -0.20
N ILE A 25 -13.34 21.66 0.79
CA ILE A 25 -12.59 20.42 0.64
C ILE A 25 -13.27 19.32 1.43
N GLN A 26 -13.51 18.19 0.78
CA GLN A 26 -14.00 16.98 1.43
C GLN A 26 -12.84 16.12 1.93
N TYR A 27 -12.97 15.57 3.14
CA TYR A 27 -12.04 14.60 3.68
C TYR A 27 -12.76 13.45 4.38
N GLU A 28 -12.15 12.27 4.36
CA GLU A 28 -12.60 11.09 5.07
C GLU A 28 -11.94 11.07 6.46
N LEU A 29 -12.73 11.18 7.53
CA LEU A 29 -12.27 11.02 8.91
C LEU A 29 -12.50 9.58 9.37
N GLN A 30 -11.44 8.96 9.91
CA GLN A 30 -11.50 7.65 10.53
C GLN A 30 -10.91 7.68 11.94
N TYR A 31 -11.70 7.32 12.94
CA TYR A 31 -11.21 7.17 14.30
C TYR A 31 -10.48 5.85 14.48
N LYS A 32 -9.23 5.93 14.98
CA LYS A 32 -8.34 4.79 15.22
C LYS A 32 -7.59 4.97 16.53
N LYS A 33 -7.01 3.88 17.07
CA LYS A 33 -6.06 3.95 18.20
C LYS A 33 -4.71 4.48 17.68
N VAL A 34 -4.59 5.79 17.52
CA VAL A 34 -3.36 6.49 17.09
C VAL A 34 -2.99 7.57 18.12
N LYS A 35 -1.69 7.86 18.26
CA LYS A 35 -1.21 8.90 19.19
C LYS A 35 -1.44 10.30 18.65
N ASN A 36 -1.31 10.49 17.34
CA ASN A 36 -1.37 11.79 16.69
C ASN A 36 -2.48 11.82 15.64
N ILE A 37 -2.94 13.02 15.25
CA ILE A 37 -3.76 13.21 14.06
C ILE A 37 -2.87 12.96 12.85
N ASN A 38 -3.29 12.07 11.95
CA ASN A 38 -2.57 11.77 10.72
C ASN A 38 -3.37 12.23 9.51
N LEU A 39 -2.72 12.96 8.62
CA LEU A 39 -3.26 13.42 7.34
C LEU A 39 -2.57 12.68 6.21
N ARG A 40 -3.33 12.13 5.28
CA ARG A 40 -2.82 11.47 4.08
C ARG A 40 -3.61 11.90 2.86
N ILE A 41 -2.94 12.39 1.86
CA ILE A 41 -3.51 12.69 0.55
C ILE A 41 -3.11 11.58 -0.40
N LYS A 42 -4.10 10.98 -1.07
CA LYS A 42 -3.86 9.90 -2.02
C LYS A 42 -3.62 10.44 -3.43
N PRO A 43 -3.06 9.62 -4.34
CA PRO A 43 -2.85 10.02 -5.73
C PRO A 43 -4.14 10.36 -6.51
N ASP A 44 -5.30 9.88 -6.06
CA ASP A 44 -6.62 10.22 -6.59
C ASP A 44 -7.12 11.59 -6.08
N GLY A 45 -6.32 12.29 -5.27
CA GLY A 45 -6.67 13.56 -4.63
C GLY A 45 -7.55 13.41 -3.38
N SER A 46 -7.94 12.20 -2.99
CA SER A 46 -8.75 11.98 -1.78
C SER A 46 -7.92 12.23 -0.52
N ILE A 47 -8.54 12.89 0.46
CA ILE A 47 -7.92 13.29 1.72
C ILE A 47 -8.44 12.39 2.82
N ASN A 48 -7.53 11.71 3.52
CA ASN A 48 -7.84 10.82 4.62
C ASN A 48 -7.22 11.35 5.90
N VAL A 49 -8.03 11.49 6.93
CA VAL A 49 -7.59 11.92 8.27
C VAL A 49 -7.88 10.79 9.25
N SER A 50 -6.92 10.47 10.11
CA SER A 50 -7.16 9.56 11.22
C SER A 50 -6.75 10.20 12.54
N ALA A 51 -7.60 10.05 13.57
CA ALA A 51 -7.42 10.60 14.90
C ALA A 51 -7.91 9.60 15.96
N ASN A 52 -7.46 9.79 17.22
CA ASN A 52 -8.05 9.06 18.35
C ASN A 52 -9.46 9.62 18.60
N ARG A 53 -10.36 8.76 19.11
CA ARG A 53 -11.73 9.19 19.48
C ARG A 53 -11.77 10.23 20.57
N SER A 54 -10.74 10.32 21.42
CA SER A 54 -10.60 11.33 22.46
C SER A 54 -10.25 12.73 21.94
N VAL A 55 -9.86 12.85 20.67
CA VAL A 55 -9.50 14.15 20.07
C VAL A 55 -10.78 14.88 19.67
N PRO A 56 -11.04 16.09 20.24
CA PRO A 56 -12.20 16.89 19.87
C PRO A 56 -12.19 17.29 18.38
N GLN A 57 -13.38 17.45 17.81
CA GLN A 57 -13.52 17.75 16.39
C GLN A 57 -12.86 19.09 16.01
N ASN A 58 -13.00 20.13 16.83
CA ASN A 58 -12.37 21.42 16.60
C ASN A 58 -10.84 21.32 16.47
N VAL A 59 -10.20 20.46 17.28
CA VAL A 59 -8.74 20.21 17.21
C VAL A 59 -8.36 19.53 15.90
N ILE A 60 -9.21 18.62 15.40
CA ILE A 60 -9.00 17.99 14.09
C ILE A 60 -9.14 19.03 12.97
N ASP A 61 -10.16 19.88 13.04
CA ASP A 61 -10.41 20.92 12.04
C ASP A 61 -9.26 21.95 12.04
N GLU A 62 -8.81 22.41 13.20
CA GLU A 62 -7.65 23.32 13.34
C GLU A 62 -6.37 22.70 12.75
N PHE A 63 -6.14 21.41 13.02
CA PHE A 63 -5.01 20.70 12.43
C PHE A 63 -5.09 20.69 10.89
N ILE A 64 -6.26 20.40 10.32
CA ILE A 64 -6.45 20.40 8.85
C ILE A 64 -6.24 21.81 8.29
N ILE A 65 -6.79 22.84 8.94
CA ILE A 65 -6.62 24.25 8.55
C ILE A 65 -5.12 24.61 8.57
N SER A 66 -4.38 24.20 9.61
CA SER A 66 -2.92 24.44 9.69
C SER A 66 -2.12 23.81 8.55
N LYS A 67 -2.71 22.86 7.82
CA LYS A 67 -2.12 22.17 6.66
C LYS A 67 -2.73 22.57 5.32
N ALA A 68 -3.54 23.65 5.30
CA ALA A 68 -4.28 24.06 4.11
C ALA A 68 -3.42 24.19 2.85
N ASP A 69 -2.31 24.91 2.91
CA ASP A 69 -1.39 25.09 1.77
C ASP A 69 -0.78 23.77 1.29
N PHE A 70 -0.42 22.89 2.22
CA PHE A 70 0.09 21.56 1.88
C PHE A 70 -0.99 20.74 1.17
N ILE A 71 -2.21 20.76 1.67
CA ILE A 71 -3.36 20.02 1.11
C ILE A 71 -3.64 20.52 -0.30
N ILE A 72 -3.78 21.83 -0.49
CA ILE A 72 -4.12 22.44 -1.77
C ILE A 72 -3.05 22.11 -2.81
N ARG A 73 -1.76 22.34 -2.48
CA ARG A 73 -0.64 22.01 -3.40
C ARG A 73 -0.59 20.53 -3.76
N ALA A 74 -0.83 19.65 -2.80
CA ALA A 74 -0.81 18.20 -3.06
C ALA A 74 -1.98 17.77 -3.94
N VAL A 75 -3.20 18.26 -3.68
CA VAL A 75 -4.39 17.98 -4.49
C VAL A 75 -4.20 18.51 -5.93
N GLU A 76 -3.71 19.74 -6.08
CA GLU A 76 -3.43 20.33 -7.40
C GLU A 76 -2.34 19.56 -8.15
N LYS A 77 -1.27 19.17 -7.44
CA LYS A 77 -0.23 18.32 -8.02
C LYS A 77 -0.81 17.02 -8.57
N TYR A 78 -1.67 16.33 -7.81
CA TYR A 78 -2.28 15.08 -8.27
C TYR A 78 -3.30 15.30 -9.38
N LYS A 79 -4.07 16.40 -9.37
CA LYS A 79 -4.99 16.75 -10.47
C LYS A 79 -4.26 17.05 -11.79
N ASN A 80 -3.10 17.72 -11.69
CA ASN A 80 -2.30 18.11 -12.85
C ASN A 80 -1.28 17.06 -13.27
N MET A 81 -1.13 15.96 -12.51
CA MET A 81 -0.33 14.82 -12.96
C MET A 81 -1.09 14.14 -14.11
N PRO A 82 -0.50 14.09 -15.32
CA PRO A 82 -1.09 13.31 -16.39
C PRO A 82 -1.33 11.90 -15.85
N ALA A 83 -2.51 11.34 -16.13
CA ALA A 83 -2.76 9.94 -15.81
C ALA A 83 -1.64 9.15 -16.49
N LYS A 84 -0.64 8.70 -15.69
CA LYS A 84 0.42 7.84 -16.23
C LYS A 84 -0.31 6.63 -16.76
N GLU A 85 -0.34 6.47 -18.08
CA GLU A 85 -0.76 5.22 -18.69
C GLU A 85 0.09 4.13 -18.06
N GLN A 86 -0.56 3.28 -17.27
CA GLN A 86 0.14 2.16 -16.69
C GLN A 86 0.35 1.13 -17.79
N ILE A 87 1.61 0.91 -18.14
CA ILE A 87 1.97 -0.17 -19.04
C ILE A 87 1.50 -1.47 -18.38
N LYS A 88 0.61 -2.18 -19.05
CA LYS A 88 0.19 -3.51 -18.66
C LYS A 88 1.15 -4.51 -19.31
N TYR A 89 2.00 -5.13 -18.51
CA TYR A 89 3.00 -6.10 -18.99
C TYR A 89 2.41 -7.49 -19.21
N PHE A 90 1.39 -7.86 -18.42
CA PHE A 90 0.78 -9.19 -18.39
C PHE A 90 -0.74 -9.08 -18.28
N THR A 91 -1.44 -10.11 -18.71
CA THR A 91 -2.81 -10.37 -18.29
C THR A 91 -2.83 -10.84 -16.83
N GLU A 92 -4.01 -10.90 -16.21
CA GLU A 92 -4.13 -11.39 -14.84
C GLU A 92 -3.72 -12.86 -14.71
N ASP A 93 -3.99 -13.69 -15.72
CA ASP A 93 -3.65 -15.11 -15.70
C ASP A 93 -2.16 -15.33 -15.97
N GLU A 94 -1.59 -14.62 -16.94
CA GLU A 94 -0.14 -14.66 -17.19
C GLU A 94 0.69 -14.26 -15.96
N VAL A 95 0.28 -13.21 -15.23
CA VAL A 95 1.01 -12.81 -14.01
C VAL A 95 0.91 -13.85 -12.91
N LYS A 96 -0.25 -14.53 -12.78
CA LYS A 96 -0.39 -15.64 -11.82
C LYS A 96 0.53 -16.81 -12.18
N GLU A 97 0.56 -17.20 -13.46
CA GLU A 97 1.44 -18.26 -13.94
C GLU A 97 2.91 -17.93 -13.72
N GLN A 98 3.32 -16.69 -14.04
CA GLN A 98 4.70 -16.23 -13.79
C GLN A 98 5.06 -16.26 -12.31
N ILE A 99 4.17 -15.82 -11.43
CA ILE A 99 4.41 -15.85 -9.98
C ILE A 99 4.53 -17.29 -9.48
N LEU A 100 3.65 -18.19 -9.92
CA LEU A 100 3.73 -19.62 -9.55
C LEU A 100 5.01 -20.27 -10.04
N TYR A 101 5.43 -19.97 -11.26
CA TYR A 101 6.71 -20.41 -11.80
C TYR A 101 7.89 -19.90 -10.96
N LEU A 102 7.91 -18.59 -10.66
CA LEU A 102 8.96 -17.99 -9.83
C LEU A 102 8.99 -18.60 -8.42
N CYS A 103 7.83 -18.81 -7.79
CA CYS A 103 7.75 -19.46 -6.48
C CYS A 103 8.41 -20.84 -6.49
N LYS A 104 8.13 -21.67 -7.51
CA LYS A 104 8.77 -22.99 -7.67
C LYS A 104 10.27 -22.86 -7.91
N LYS A 105 10.69 -21.93 -8.77
CA LYS A 105 12.10 -21.70 -9.13
C LYS A 105 12.95 -21.32 -7.92
N ILE A 106 12.44 -20.46 -7.04
CA ILE A 106 13.22 -19.97 -5.89
C ILE A 106 13.10 -20.86 -4.65
N TYR A 107 12.09 -21.71 -4.59
CA TYR A 107 11.76 -22.51 -3.41
C TYR A 107 12.92 -23.39 -2.89
N PRO A 108 13.76 -24.05 -3.71
CA PRO A 108 14.85 -24.87 -3.21
C PRO A 108 15.78 -24.15 -2.22
N TYR A 109 16.04 -22.85 -2.45
CA TYR A 109 16.84 -22.04 -1.52
C TYR A 109 16.18 -21.94 -0.12
N PHE A 110 14.87 -21.86 -0.05
CA PHE A 110 14.12 -21.76 1.20
C PHE A 110 13.84 -23.12 1.83
N GLU A 111 13.66 -24.16 1.01
CA GLU A 111 13.51 -25.55 1.46
C GLU A 111 14.74 -26.02 2.22
N GLU A 112 15.96 -25.77 1.73
CA GLU A 112 17.22 -26.05 2.41
C GLU A 112 17.34 -25.36 3.78
N ARG A 113 16.52 -24.35 4.04
CA ARG A 113 16.44 -23.60 5.31
C ARG A 113 15.24 -23.98 6.15
N GLY A 114 14.61 -25.12 5.84
CA GLY A 114 13.52 -25.71 6.60
C GLY A 114 12.16 -25.06 6.36
N ILE A 115 12.00 -24.25 5.30
CA ILE A 115 10.71 -23.65 4.96
C ILE A 115 9.90 -24.62 4.10
N THR A 116 8.70 -24.96 4.56
CA THR A 116 7.73 -25.73 3.79
C THR A 116 7.15 -24.88 2.67
N TYR A 117 6.86 -25.50 1.49
CA TYR A 117 6.26 -24.77 0.37
C TYR A 117 4.93 -24.12 0.78
N PRO A 118 4.81 -22.81 0.65
CA PRO A 118 3.65 -22.08 1.15
C PRO A 118 2.43 -22.22 0.23
N ALA A 119 1.25 -22.04 0.80
CA ALA A 119 0.04 -21.84 0.01
C ALA A 119 0.06 -20.47 -0.67
N ILE A 120 -0.18 -20.43 -1.98
CA ILE A 120 -0.13 -19.20 -2.78
C ILE A 120 -1.57 -18.70 -3.02
N LYS A 121 -1.81 -17.41 -2.75
CA LYS A 121 -3.09 -16.73 -2.97
C LYS A 121 -2.89 -15.47 -3.81
N PHE A 122 -3.93 -15.13 -4.59
CA PHE A 122 -3.97 -13.93 -5.42
C PHE A 122 -5.18 -13.09 -5.03
N ILE A 123 -4.96 -11.80 -4.72
CA ILE A 123 -6.02 -10.87 -4.30
C ILE A 123 -5.69 -9.48 -4.84
N LYS A 124 -6.68 -8.71 -5.26
CA LYS A 124 -6.50 -7.28 -5.55
C LYS A 124 -6.34 -6.51 -4.24
N MET A 125 -5.19 -5.88 -4.04
CA MET A 125 -4.85 -5.09 -2.85
C MET A 125 -4.55 -3.66 -3.24
N ILE A 126 -4.93 -2.69 -2.40
CA ILE A 126 -4.75 -1.26 -2.67
C ILE A 126 -3.49 -0.65 -2.04
N SER A 127 -2.76 -1.39 -1.20
CA SER A 127 -1.69 -0.81 -0.38
C SER A 127 -0.37 -1.58 -0.37
N ARG A 128 -0.34 -2.76 -0.98
CA ARG A 128 0.86 -3.62 -1.00
C ARG A 128 0.89 -4.53 -2.22
N TRP A 129 2.08 -4.99 -2.60
CA TRP A 129 2.29 -5.89 -3.73
C TRP A 129 2.21 -7.37 -3.35
N GLY A 130 2.51 -7.68 -2.09
CA GLY A 130 2.41 -9.01 -1.52
C GLY A 130 2.24 -8.97 -0.01
N SER A 131 2.07 -10.13 0.59
CA SER A 131 2.14 -10.33 2.04
C SER A 131 2.44 -11.77 2.38
N CYS A 132 3.23 -11.99 3.42
CA CYS A 132 3.52 -13.29 4.00
C CYS A 132 2.81 -13.44 5.35
N HIS A 133 2.13 -14.56 5.54
CA HIS A 133 1.62 -15.00 6.83
C HIS A 133 2.45 -16.19 7.30
N THR A 134 3.54 -15.90 8.00
CA THR A 134 4.57 -16.88 8.39
C THR A 134 4.01 -18.08 9.16
N GLN A 135 3.13 -17.83 10.15
CA GLN A 135 2.56 -18.90 10.98
C GLN A 135 1.61 -19.85 10.21
N LYS A 136 0.94 -19.37 9.18
CA LYS A 136 0.02 -20.17 8.36
C LYS A 136 0.65 -20.72 7.09
N GLY A 137 1.90 -20.36 6.80
CA GLY A 137 2.55 -20.76 5.56
C GLY A 137 1.83 -20.25 4.31
N ILE A 138 1.37 -18.98 4.32
CA ILE A 138 0.60 -18.41 3.21
C ILE A 138 1.31 -17.20 2.64
N LEU A 139 1.55 -17.19 1.34
CA LEU A 139 1.93 -16.01 0.56
C LEU A 139 0.72 -15.50 -0.22
N THR A 140 0.51 -14.19 -0.21
CA THR A 140 -0.55 -13.56 -0.99
C THR A 140 0.07 -12.53 -1.91
N PHE A 141 -0.20 -12.61 -3.22
CA PHE A 141 0.29 -11.68 -4.23
C PHE A 141 -0.84 -10.83 -4.79
N ASN A 142 -0.52 -9.58 -5.10
CA ASN A 142 -1.46 -8.64 -5.67
C ASN A 142 -1.62 -8.89 -7.17
N ALA A 143 -2.85 -9.07 -7.64
CA ALA A 143 -3.13 -9.20 -9.08
C ALA A 143 -2.65 -7.97 -9.90
N ASN A 144 -2.55 -6.79 -9.28
CA ASN A 144 -1.99 -5.59 -9.92
C ASN A 144 -0.49 -5.69 -10.24
N LEU A 145 0.20 -6.78 -9.87
CA LEU A 145 1.54 -7.08 -10.35
C LEU A 145 1.61 -7.22 -11.87
N MET A 146 0.47 -7.42 -12.55
CA MET A 146 0.40 -7.37 -14.03
C MET A 146 0.87 -6.04 -14.62
N TYR A 147 0.92 -4.97 -13.84
CA TYR A 147 1.48 -3.66 -14.24
C TYR A 147 2.96 -3.49 -13.87
N ALA A 148 3.58 -4.50 -13.30
CA ALA A 148 4.99 -4.48 -12.95
C ALA A 148 5.82 -5.29 -13.95
N PRO A 149 7.02 -4.83 -14.32
CA PRO A 149 7.92 -5.64 -15.14
C PRO A 149 8.40 -6.86 -14.37
N ILE A 150 8.81 -7.90 -15.12
CA ILE A 150 9.10 -9.23 -14.57
C ILE A 150 10.14 -9.20 -13.44
N GLU A 151 11.17 -8.38 -13.54
CA GLU A 151 12.18 -8.23 -12.50
C GLU A 151 11.61 -7.69 -11.17
N CYS A 152 10.56 -6.88 -11.25
CA CYS A 152 9.88 -6.37 -10.05
C CYS A 152 8.93 -7.41 -9.45
N ILE A 153 8.33 -8.26 -10.28
CA ILE A 153 7.53 -9.41 -9.82
C ILE A 153 8.45 -10.40 -9.11
N GLU A 154 9.58 -10.74 -9.71
CA GLU A 154 10.59 -11.62 -9.11
C GLU A 154 11.07 -11.07 -7.75
N TYR A 155 11.38 -9.77 -7.67
CA TYR A 155 11.70 -9.10 -6.40
C TYR A 155 10.60 -9.30 -5.35
N VAL A 156 9.32 -9.11 -5.70
CA VAL A 156 8.21 -9.28 -4.74
C VAL A 156 8.13 -10.73 -4.27
N VAL A 157 8.33 -11.71 -5.16
CA VAL A 157 8.32 -13.12 -4.78
C VAL A 157 9.44 -13.41 -3.79
N TYR A 158 10.70 -13.00 -4.05
CA TYR A 158 11.80 -13.14 -3.10
C TYR A 158 11.55 -12.43 -1.78
N HIS A 159 10.98 -11.21 -1.84
CA HIS A 159 10.64 -10.42 -0.66
C HIS A 159 9.67 -11.16 0.28
N GLU A 160 8.59 -11.71 -0.28
CA GLU A 160 7.59 -12.41 0.52
C GLU A 160 8.11 -13.76 1.07
N PHE A 161 8.93 -14.47 0.31
CA PHE A 161 9.60 -15.68 0.81
C PHE A 161 10.61 -15.36 1.93
N THR A 162 11.36 -14.25 1.81
CA THR A 162 12.33 -13.83 2.83
C THR A 162 11.68 -13.60 4.19
N HIS A 163 10.38 -13.23 4.22
CA HIS A 163 9.64 -13.09 5.48
C HIS A 163 9.52 -14.38 6.29
N PHE A 164 9.64 -15.56 5.69
CA PHE A 164 9.71 -16.83 6.44
C PHE A 164 11.00 -16.95 7.24
N LEU A 165 12.09 -16.34 6.78
CA LEU A 165 13.38 -16.31 7.49
C LEU A 165 13.46 -15.11 8.45
N GLN A 166 12.92 -13.96 8.06
CA GLN A 166 12.97 -12.70 8.81
C GLN A 166 11.61 -11.99 8.76
N PRO A 167 10.77 -12.10 9.80
CA PRO A 167 9.41 -11.56 9.78
C PRO A 167 9.34 -10.03 9.63
N ASN A 168 10.35 -9.32 10.11
CA ASN A 168 10.39 -7.85 10.14
C ASN A 168 11.40 -7.31 9.13
N HIS A 169 11.10 -6.13 8.55
CA HIS A 169 12.01 -5.42 7.63
C HIS A 169 13.22 -4.77 8.37
N SER A 170 13.91 -5.55 9.18
CA SER A 170 15.17 -5.16 9.83
C SER A 170 16.35 -5.20 8.86
N ASN A 171 17.54 -4.78 9.29
CA ASN A 171 18.76 -4.93 8.49
C ASN A 171 18.98 -6.40 8.09
N LYS A 172 18.74 -7.34 9.02
CA LYS A 172 18.85 -8.79 8.76
C LYS A 172 17.95 -9.26 7.62
N PHE A 173 16.73 -8.70 7.52
CA PHE A 173 15.83 -8.99 6.40
C PHE A 173 16.44 -8.57 5.06
N TYR A 174 16.97 -7.34 4.98
CA TYR A 174 17.57 -6.85 3.74
C TYR A 174 18.90 -7.53 3.42
N ASP A 175 19.64 -7.97 4.42
CA ASP A 175 20.85 -8.77 4.23
C ASP A 175 20.50 -10.14 3.64
N GLU A 176 19.47 -10.84 4.15
CA GLU A 176 18.98 -12.10 3.57
C GLU A 176 18.43 -11.92 2.15
N LEU A 177 17.61 -10.88 1.95
CA LEU A 177 17.06 -10.57 0.64
C LEU A 177 18.16 -10.24 -0.38
N ALA A 178 19.22 -9.53 0.02
CA ALA A 178 20.33 -9.17 -0.85
C ALA A 178 21.15 -10.38 -1.32
N LYS A 179 21.21 -11.47 -0.53
CA LYS A 179 21.89 -12.72 -0.92
C LYS A 179 21.21 -13.37 -2.12
N VAL A 180 19.88 -13.33 -2.15
CA VAL A 180 19.07 -14.00 -3.18
C VAL A 180 18.61 -13.05 -4.30
N TYR A 181 18.50 -11.75 -3.99
CA TYR A 181 18.08 -10.73 -4.96
C TYR A 181 18.87 -9.42 -4.77
N PRO A 182 20.10 -9.31 -5.25
CA PRO A 182 20.95 -8.14 -5.02
C PRO A 182 20.38 -6.81 -5.52
N ASN A 183 19.61 -6.85 -6.60
CA ASN A 183 19.02 -5.66 -7.24
C ASN A 183 17.73 -5.15 -6.58
N TRP A 184 17.39 -5.62 -5.37
CA TRP A 184 16.13 -5.33 -4.68
C TRP A 184 15.83 -3.83 -4.54
N LYS A 185 16.85 -2.98 -4.32
CA LYS A 185 16.67 -1.52 -4.15
C LYS A 185 16.10 -0.87 -5.41
N LYS A 186 16.58 -1.28 -6.59
CA LYS A 186 16.10 -0.78 -7.89
C LYS A 186 14.64 -1.15 -8.12
N CYS A 187 14.27 -2.40 -7.89
CA CYS A 187 12.90 -2.86 -8.05
C CYS A 187 11.94 -2.22 -7.04
N ARG A 188 12.37 -2.08 -5.77
CA ARG A 188 11.61 -1.38 -4.74
C ARG A 188 11.32 0.07 -5.13
N LYS A 189 12.30 0.79 -5.72
CA LYS A 189 12.10 2.16 -6.22
C LYS A 189 11.09 2.18 -7.36
N LYS A 190 11.25 1.30 -8.35
CA LYS A 190 10.38 1.20 -9.53
C LYS A 190 8.92 0.88 -9.14
N LEU A 191 8.70 -0.04 -8.19
CA LEU A 191 7.36 -0.36 -7.69
C LEU A 191 6.65 0.80 -6.98
N LYS A 192 7.38 1.74 -6.38
CA LYS A 192 6.78 2.96 -5.79
C LYS A 192 6.24 3.93 -6.84
N GLU A 193 6.71 3.84 -8.08
CA GLU A 193 6.28 4.68 -9.20
C GLU A 193 5.03 4.12 -9.89
N ILE A 194 4.73 2.83 -9.67
CA ILE A 194 3.56 2.13 -10.19
C ILE A 194 2.41 2.33 -9.18
N GLN A 195 1.29 2.85 -9.66
CA GLN A 195 0.11 3.03 -8.82
C GLN A 195 -0.63 1.69 -8.66
N ILE A 196 -0.87 1.28 -7.42
CA ILE A 196 -1.79 0.17 -7.13
C ILE A 196 -3.21 0.75 -7.19
N ARG A 197 -4.04 0.24 -8.09
CA ARG A 197 -5.45 0.67 -8.28
C ARG A 197 -6.42 -0.35 -7.71
#